data_03a5b0377afc4a9e0de17f154643c142
#
_entry.id   03a5b0377afc4a9e0de17f154643c142
#
_cell.length_a   1.000
_cell.length_b   1.000
_cell.length_c   1.000
_cell.angle_alpha   90.00
_cell.angle_beta   90.00
_cell.angle_gamma   90.00
#
_symmetry.space_group_name_H-M   'P 1'
#
loop_
_entity.id
_entity.type
_entity.pdbx_description
1 polymer ?
#
loop_
_entity_poly.entity_id
_entity_poly.type
_entity_poly.pdbx_seq_one_letter_code
_entity_poly.pdbx_strand_id
1 'polypeptide(L)'
;DLHSFPTRRSSDLWSLHSEDIAKLLHVLSRFVDDGNTVLVIEHNLDVIKTADHIIDLGPEGGVGGGTIIATGTPEEVAANPASYTGQYLKGKLHIK
;
A
#
# COMPACT_ATOMS: atom_id res chain seq x y z
N ASP A 1 -11.20 -3.45 3.14
CA ASP A 1 -10.63 -3.88 1.91
C ASP A 1 -11.59 -3.69 0.75
N LEU A 2 -11.37 -2.62 0.03
CA LEU A 2 -12.29 -2.24 -1.01
C LEU A 2 -11.72 -2.55 -2.37
N HIS A 3 -12.33 -3.50 -3.03
CA HIS A 3 -11.97 -3.81 -4.39
C HIS A 3 -13.13 -3.43 -5.28
N SER A 4 -12.93 -2.43 -6.05
CA SER A 4 -13.90 -2.03 -7.06
C SER A 4 -13.67 -2.75 -8.37
N PHE A 5 -12.92 -3.83 -8.35
CA PHE A 5 -12.65 -4.59 -9.57
C PHE A 5 -13.89 -5.38 -9.95
N PRO A 6 -14.37 -5.21 -11.17
CA PRO A 6 -15.52 -5.97 -11.63
C PRO A 6 -15.14 -7.40 -11.92
N THR A 7 -15.95 -8.32 -11.49
CA THR A 7 -16.14 -9.66 -12.04
C THR A 7 -14.92 -10.56 -12.23
N ARG A 8 -13.78 -10.25 -11.68
CA ARG A 8 -12.66 -11.18 -11.71
C ARG A 8 -12.80 -12.19 -10.61
N ARG A 9 -12.29 -13.40 -10.86
CA ARG A 9 -12.23 -14.40 -9.81
C ARG A 9 -11.30 -13.94 -8.72
N SER A 10 -11.61 -14.29 -7.48
CA SER A 10 -10.77 -13.90 -6.36
C SER A 10 -9.34 -14.38 -6.51
N SER A 11 -9.12 -15.56 -7.09
CA SER A 11 -7.76 -16.05 -7.33
C SER A 11 -6.99 -15.17 -8.32
N ASP A 12 -7.68 -14.58 -9.28
CA ASP A 12 -7.06 -13.67 -10.24
C ASP A 12 -6.74 -12.34 -9.58
N LEU A 13 -7.60 -11.88 -8.68
CA LEU A 13 -7.40 -10.63 -7.96
C LEU A 13 -6.19 -10.67 -7.04
N TRP A 14 -5.92 -11.84 -6.47
CA TRP A 14 -4.84 -11.99 -5.51
C TRP A 14 -3.51 -12.37 -6.14
N SER A 15 -3.50 -12.62 -7.44
CA SER A 15 -2.32 -13.11 -8.16
C SER A 15 -1.80 -12.10 -9.15
N LEU A 16 -1.61 -10.87 -8.71
CA LEU A 16 -1.03 -9.85 -9.57
C LEU A 16 0.44 -10.19 -9.82
N HIS A 17 0.77 -10.30 -11.10
CA HIS A 17 2.16 -10.49 -11.52
C HIS A 17 2.90 -9.15 -11.50
N SER A 18 4.20 -9.23 -11.48
CA SER A 18 5.06 -8.05 -11.47
C SER A 18 4.74 -7.08 -12.61
N GLU A 19 4.40 -7.61 -13.77
CA GLU A 19 4.04 -6.78 -14.92
C GLU A 19 2.75 -6.01 -14.69
N ASP A 20 1.77 -6.64 -14.05
CA ASP A 20 0.50 -5.99 -13.73
C ASP A 20 0.68 -4.89 -12.70
N ILE A 21 1.54 -5.14 -11.73
CA ILE A 21 1.87 -4.14 -10.72
C ILE A 21 2.55 -2.95 -11.37
N ALA A 22 3.50 -3.18 -12.25
CA ALA A 22 4.19 -2.11 -12.97
C ALA A 22 3.23 -1.27 -13.80
N LYS A 23 2.28 -1.90 -14.45
CA LYS A 23 1.25 -1.18 -15.21
C LYS A 23 0.35 -0.34 -14.32
N LEU A 24 -0.06 -0.92 -13.19
CA LEU A 24 -0.87 -0.20 -12.21
C LEU A 24 -0.13 1.04 -11.71
N LEU A 25 1.11 0.88 -11.30
CA LEU A 25 1.91 1.98 -10.78
C LEU A 25 2.12 3.07 -11.82
N HIS A 26 2.30 2.68 -13.07
CA HIS A 26 2.42 3.64 -14.17
C HIS A 26 1.16 4.50 -14.30
N VAL A 27 -0.02 3.86 -14.26
CA VAL A 27 -1.30 4.55 -14.34
C VAL A 27 -1.47 5.50 -13.15
N LEU A 28 -1.19 5.03 -11.95
CA LEU A 28 -1.30 5.85 -10.74
C LEU A 28 -0.37 7.06 -10.78
N SER A 29 0.86 6.86 -11.24
CA SER A 29 1.82 7.95 -11.39
C SER A 29 1.33 9.01 -12.36
N ARG A 30 0.71 8.60 -13.44
CA ARG A 30 0.16 9.55 -14.41
C ARG A 30 -0.95 10.39 -13.82
N PHE A 31 -1.84 9.78 -13.04
CA PHE A 31 -2.89 10.54 -12.35
C PHE A 31 -2.30 11.57 -11.39
N VAL A 32 -1.29 11.20 -10.65
CA VAL A 32 -0.61 12.12 -9.73
C VAL A 32 0.07 13.25 -10.50
N ASP A 33 0.78 12.93 -11.57
CA ASP A 33 1.48 13.92 -12.39
C ASP A 33 0.51 14.93 -13.03
N ASP A 34 -0.73 14.49 -13.28
CA ASP A 34 -1.78 15.36 -13.81
C ASP A 34 -2.42 16.26 -12.74
N GLY A 35 -1.91 16.21 -11.52
CA GLY A 35 -2.39 17.08 -10.45
C GLY A 35 -3.47 16.47 -9.56
N ASN A 36 -3.70 15.17 -9.66
CA ASN A 36 -4.69 14.49 -8.85
C ASN A 36 -4.09 13.93 -7.57
N THR A 37 -4.91 13.80 -6.55
CA THR A 37 -4.58 13.04 -5.36
C THR A 37 -5.16 11.64 -5.53
N VAL A 38 -4.33 10.62 -5.30
CA VAL A 38 -4.74 9.23 -5.44
C VAL A 38 -4.64 8.56 -4.07
N LEU A 39 -5.75 8.03 -3.61
CA LEU A 39 -5.81 7.25 -2.37
C LEU A 39 -5.96 5.78 -2.75
N VAL A 40 -5.05 4.94 -2.26
CA VAL A 40 -5.01 3.52 -2.57
C VAL A 40 -5.13 2.73 -1.28
N ILE A 41 -6.02 1.76 -1.26
CA ILE A 41 -6.13 0.79 -0.16
C ILE A 41 -5.48 -0.49 -0.67
N GLU A 42 -4.38 -0.89 -0.04
CA GLU A 42 -3.56 -1.94 -0.60
C GLU A 42 -2.80 -2.71 0.48
N HIS A 43 -2.51 -3.96 0.19
CA HIS A 43 -1.68 -4.82 1.04
C HIS A 43 -0.38 -5.22 0.35
N ASN A 44 -0.27 -5.00 -0.95
CA ASN A 44 0.92 -5.36 -1.70
C ASN A 44 2.04 -4.37 -1.41
N LEU A 45 3.13 -4.88 -0.86
CA LEU A 45 4.26 -4.05 -0.44
C LEU A 45 4.96 -3.37 -1.62
N ASP A 46 4.93 -3.97 -2.80
CA ASP A 46 5.53 -3.37 -3.99
C ASP A 46 4.75 -2.14 -4.45
N VAL A 47 3.46 -2.10 -4.14
CA VAL A 47 2.64 -0.90 -4.36
C VAL A 47 2.85 0.10 -3.23
N ILE A 48 2.77 -0.37 -2.00
CA ILE A 48 2.87 0.49 -0.81
C ILE A 48 4.19 1.25 -0.78
N LYS A 49 5.30 0.60 -1.14
CA LYS A 49 6.62 1.24 -1.11
C LYS A 49 6.75 2.43 -2.05
N THR A 50 5.87 2.55 -3.04
CA THR A 50 5.89 3.64 -4.01
C THR A 50 5.07 4.85 -3.58
N ALA A 51 4.34 4.75 -2.49
CA ALA A 51 3.50 5.83 -2.01
C ALA A 51 4.34 7.02 -1.53
N ASP A 52 3.79 8.20 -1.67
CA ASP A 52 4.39 9.41 -1.10
C ASP A 52 4.08 9.49 0.40
N HIS A 53 2.93 8.95 0.79
CA HIS A 53 2.49 8.98 2.17
C HIS A 53 1.68 7.73 2.49
N ILE A 54 1.98 7.11 3.61
CA ILE A 54 1.30 5.91 4.08
C ILE A 54 0.53 6.24 5.35
N ILE A 55 -0.67 5.68 5.46
CA ILE A 55 -1.42 5.65 6.71
C ILE A 55 -1.58 4.19 7.08
N ASP A 56 -0.89 3.77 8.12
CA ASP A 56 -0.93 2.39 8.59
C ASP A 56 -1.94 2.26 9.72
N LEU A 57 -2.97 1.46 9.47
CA LEU A 57 -4.03 1.26 10.46
C LEU A 57 -3.72 0.03 11.30
N GLY A 58 -4.26 0.04 12.51
CA GLY A 58 -4.07 -1.03 13.46
C GLY A 58 -4.45 -2.39 12.90
N PRO A 59 -3.91 -3.47 13.48
CA PRO A 59 -4.07 -4.82 12.94
C PRO A 59 -5.50 -5.31 12.97
N GLU A 60 -6.35 -4.73 13.81
CA GLU A 60 -7.75 -5.12 13.91
C GLU A 60 -8.61 -4.06 13.24
N GLY A 61 -9.26 -4.43 12.17
CA GLY A 61 -10.23 -3.58 11.53
C GLY A 61 -11.57 -3.60 12.28
N GLY A 62 -12.52 -2.84 11.80
CA GLY A 62 -13.86 -2.83 12.34
C GLY A 62 -14.00 -2.04 13.64
N VAL A 63 -14.94 -2.44 14.48
CA VAL A 63 -15.35 -1.66 15.65
C VAL A 63 -14.23 -1.51 16.67
N GLY A 64 -13.44 -2.53 16.85
CA GLY A 64 -12.31 -2.49 17.79
C GLY A 64 -11.02 -1.99 17.21
N GLY A 65 -10.98 -1.74 15.90
CA GLY A 65 -9.78 -1.35 15.21
C GLY A 65 -9.82 0.08 14.71
N GLY A 66 -9.05 0.37 13.69
CA GLY A 66 -9.07 1.67 13.06
C GLY A 66 -8.18 2.71 13.72
N THR A 67 -7.35 2.28 14.65
CA THR A 67 -6.35 3.16 15.24
C THR A 67 -5.18 3.33 14.28
N ILE A 68 -4.77 4.56 14.07
CA ILE A 68 -3.59 4.84 13.25
C ILE A 68 -2.35 4.45 14.05
N ILE A 69 -1.56 3.54 13.48
CA ILE A 69 -0.32 3.06 14.08
C ILE A 69 0.86 3.95 13.68
N ALA A 70 0.91 4.30 12.40
CA ALA A 70 2.01 5.08 11.86
C ALA A 70 1.55 5.83 10.63
N THR A 71 2.14 6.98 10.39
CA THR A 71 1.93 7.76 9.18
C THR A 71 3.24 8.34 8.72
N GLY A 72 3.36 8.58 7.43
CA GLY A 72 4.53 9.22 6.86
C GLY A 72 4.94 8.61 5.55
N THR A 73 6.13 8.96 5.13
CA THR A 73 6.75 8.33 3.96
C THR A 73 7.00 6.85 4.22
N PRO A 74 7.21 6.04 3.18
CA PRO A 74 7.58 4.64 3.38
C PRO A 74 8.78 4.49 4.32
N GLU A 75 9.78 5.35 4.20
CA GLU A 75 10.95 5.32 5.05
C GLU A 75 10.61 5.61 6.51
N GLU A 76 9.76 6.58 6.74
CA GLU A 76 9.33 6.93 8.11
C GLU A 76 8.53 5.81 8.75
N VAL A 77 7.64 5.20 7.97
CA VAL A 77 6.83 4.07 8.46
C VAL A 77 7.74 2.87 8.73
N ALA A 78 8.72 2.63 7.85
CA ALA A 78 9.68 1.54 8.03
C ALA A 78 10.52 1.73 9.30
N ALA A 79 10.76 2.94 9.70
CA ALA A 79 11.51 3.25 10.92
C ALA A 79 10.71 3.07 12.20
N ASN A 80 9.38 2.94 12.09
CA ASN A 80 8.52 2.83 13.27
C ASN A 80 8.38 1.36 13.70
N PRO A 81 8.93 0.97 14.86
CA PRO A 81 8.89 -0.43 15.29
C PRO A 81 7.49 -0.93 15.61
N ALA A 82 6.52 -0.04 15.82
CA ALA A 82 5.14 -0.44 16.07
C ALA A 82 4.39 -0.83 14.81
N SER A 83 4.92 -0.49 13.63
CA SER A 83 4.28 -0.78 12.36
C SER A 83 4.73 -2.13 11.81
N TYR A 84 3.81 -3.09 11.72
CA TYR A 84 4.11 -4.35 11.04
C TYR A 84 4.40 -4.12 9.57
N THR A 85 3.59 -3.30 8.93
CA THR A 85 3.83 -2.92 7.53
C THR A 85 5.22 -2.32 7.38
N GLY A 86 5.62 -1.45 8.30
CA GLY A 86 6.94 -0.84 8.30
C GLY A 86 8.06 -1.87 8.40
N GLN A 87 7.89 -2.89 9.21
CA GLN A 87 8.91 -3.93 9.34
C GLN A 87 9.11 -4.69 8.04
N TYR A 88 8.04 -5.00 7.33
CA TYR A 88 8.14 -5.64 6.02
C TYR A 88 8.68 -4.70 4.95
N LEU A 89 8.37 -3.41 5.04
CA LEU A 89 8.88 -2.42 4.10
C LEU A 89 10.40 -2.27 4.14
N LYS A 90 11.03 -2.52 5.26
CA LYS A 90 12.49 -2.43 5.37
C LYS A 90 13.20 -3.24 4.30
N GLY A 91 12.75 -4.46 4.06
CA GLY A 91 13.33 -5.31 3.03
C GLY A 91 13.09 -4.78 1.63
N LYS A 92 11.91 -4.24 1.39
CA LYS A 92 11.54 -3.69 0.08
C LYS A 92 12.25 -2.38 -0.24
N LEU A 93 12.61 -1.63 0.78
CA LEU A 93 13.30 -0.35 0.63
C LEU A 93 14.83 -0.52 0.76
N HIS A 94 15.29 -1.74 0.98
CA HIS A 94 16.71 -2.04 1.20
C HIS A 94 17.32 -1.26 2.39
N ILE A 95 16.51 -1.02 3.40
CA ILE A 95 16.96 -0.40 4.64
C ILE A 95 17.50 -1.48 5.57
N LYS A 96 18.66 -1.25 6.09
CA LYS A 96 19.29 -2.20 7.04
C LYS A 96 18.82 -1.98 8.47
#